data_370851a47977208ba471f4dcc80ee111
#
_entry.id   370851a47977208ba471f4dcc80ee111
#
_cell.length_a   1.000
_cell.length_b   1.000
_cell.length_c   1.000
_cell.angle_alpha   90.00
_cell.angle_beta   90.00
_cell.angle_gamma   90.00
#
_symmetry.space_group_name_H-M   'P 1'
#
loop_
_entity.id
_entity.type
_entity.pdbx_description
1 polymer ?
#
loop_
_entity_poly.entity_id
_entity_poly.type
_entity_poly.pdbx_seq_one_letter_code
_entity_poly.pdbx_strand_id
1 'polypeptide(L)'
;MTDELVYKVLLLGDSSVGKTCFLLRYCDKSFQEAHLSTIGLDYRLKSMTLQNDKNIKLQIWDTAGQDRFRAITKNYYKGANGIILIYDVTNKQSYENVQNWLTHIKEEANPNVIIYLAGNKIDVEEDQRVITTEDGQKIADEYKLPFKETSAKNGINVNEIFQELVEKIDETFSKLEVPKGEQKNKLSTGGKRRKGCC
;
A
#
# COMPACT_ATOMS: atom_id res chain seq x y z
N MET A 1 6.21 -10.42 25.37
CA MET A 1 5.10 -9.95 24.52
C MET A 1 5.74 -9.69 23.17
N THR A 2 5.44 -10.49 22.16
CA THR A 2 5.93 -10.24 20.79
C THR A 2 5.17 -9.02 20.30
N ASP A 3 5.88 -7.92 20.03
CA ASP A 3 5.29 -6.73 19.42
C ASP A 3 4.66 -7.15 18.08
N GLU A 4 3.33 -7.03 18.00
CA GLU A 4 2.57 -7.36 16.81
C GLU A 4 2.88 -6.31 15.74
N LEU A 5 3.46 -6.72 14.63
CA LEU A 5 3.85 -5.82 13.56
C LEU A 5 2.60 -5.26 12.85
N VAL A 6 2.46 -3.95 12.82
CA VAL A 6 1.29 -3.27 12.24
C VAL A 6 1.71 -2.49 11.02
N TYR A 7 1.09 -2.76 9.86
CA TYR A 7 1.29 -1.98 8.64
C TYR A 7 0.04 -1.19 8.28
N LYS A 8 0.24 0.08 7.98
CA LYS A 8 -0.80 1.00 7.52
C LYS A 8 -0.86 0.99 6.00
N VAL A 9 -2.03 0.65 5.46
CA VAL A 9 -2.31 0.63 4.02
C VAL A 9 -3.43 1.61 3.70
N LEU A 10 -3.25 2.46 2.68
CA LEU A 10 -4.27 3.39 2.20
C LEU A 10 -4.87 2.91 0.89
N LEU A 11 -6.19 3.05 0.73
CA LEU A 11 -6.88 2.92 -0.55
C LEU A 11 -7.11 4.32 -1.12
N LEU A 12 -6.51 4.62 -2.26
CA LEU A 12 -6.58 5.93 -2.92
C LEU A 12 -7.16 5.79 -4.33
N GLY A 13 -7.64 6.89 -4.85
CA GLY A 13 -8.24 6.98 -6.19
C GLY A 13 -9.51 7.84 -6.16
N ASP A 14 -10.06 8.11 -7.32
CA ASP A 14 -11.23 8.96 -7.48
C ASP A 14 -12.48 8.43 -6.78
N SER A 15 -13.51 9.26 -6.72
CA SER A 15 -14.82 8.82 -6.24
C SER A 15 -15.39 7.71 -7.14
N SER A 16 -16.10 6.76 -6.53
CA SER A 16 -16.81 5.68 -7.24
C SER A 16 -15.95 4.66 -7.99
N VAL A 17 -14.61 4.68 -7.85
CA VAL A 17 -13.74 3.64 -8.44
C VAL A 17 -13.84 2.29 -7.71
N GLY A 18 -14.51 2.26 -6.55
CA GLY A 18 -14.79 1.03 -5.80
C GLY A 18 -13.86 0.74 -4.61
N LYS A 19 -13.19 1.76 -4.03
CA LYS A 19 -12.31 1.60 -2.85
C LYS A 19 -12.97 0.89 -1.68
N THR A 20 -14.15 1.35 -1.29
CA THR A 20 -14.96 0.74 -0.22
C THR A 20 -15.34 -0.71 -0.54
N CYS A 21 -15.76 -0.98 -1.79
CA CYS A 21 -16.08 -2.34 -2.22
C CYS A 21 -14.83 -3.25 -2.18
N PHE A 22 -13.68 -2.69 -2.54
CA PHE A 22 -12.39 -3.39 -2.46
C PHE A 22 -12.03 -3.75 -1.01
N LEU A 23 -12.20 -2.80 -0.07
CA LEU A 23 -12.01 -3.03 1.35
C LEU A 23 -12.94 -4.13 1.88
N LEU A 24 -14.26 -4.01 1.61
CA LEU A 24 -15.27 -4.97 2.08
C LEU A 24 -15.03 -6.36 1.48
N ARG A 25 -14.65 -6.45 0.21
CA ARG A 25 -14.30 -7.72 -0.43
C ARG A 25 -13.12 -8.39 0.27
N TYR A 26 -12.08 -7.64 0.57
CA TYR A 26 -10.91 -8.17 1.25
C TYR A 26 -11.18 -8.54 2.70
N CYS A 27 -11.83 -7.67 3.48
CA CYS A 27 -12.03 -7.88 4.90
C CYS A 27 -13.17 -8.86 5.21
N ASP A 28 -14.34 -8.64 4.59
CA ASP A 28 -15.59 -9.28 4.96
C ASP A 28 -16.06 -10.32 3.93
N LYS A 29 -15.32 -10.52 2.83
CA LYS A 29 -15.69 -11.35 1.67
C LYS A 29 -17.08 -10.99 1.12
N SER A 30 -17.50 -9.74 1.31
CA SER A 30 -18.79 -9.21 0.91
C SER A 30 -18.66 -8.18 -0.22
N PHE A 31 -19.75 -7.96 -0.93
CA PHE A 31 -19.86 -6.92 -1.94
C PHE A 31 -21.22 -6.24 -1.77
N GLN A 32 -21.22 -4.91 -1.75
CA GLN A 32 -22.44 -4.11 -1.69
C GLN A 32 -22.52 -3.25 -2.96
N GLU A 33 -23.59 -3.43 -3.71
CA GLU A 33 -23.82 -2.73 -4.97
C GLU A 33 -24.27 -1.27 -4.77
N ALA A 34 -24.74 -0.94 -3.57
CA ALA A 34 -25.23 0.40 -3.24
C ALA A 34 -24.09 1.40 -3.05
N HIS A 35 -24.04 2.40 -3.93
CA HIS A 35 -23.13 3.54 -3.85
C HIS A 35 -23.56 4.52 -2.74
N LEU A 36 -23.27 4.19 -1.50
CA LEU A 36 -23.22 5.21 -0.46
C LEU A 36 -21.84 5.87 -0.55
N SER A 37 -21.83 7.18 -0.86
CA SER A 37 -20.57 7.94 -0.80
C SER A 37 -19.97 7.78 0.57
N THR A 38 -18.69 7.38 0.64
CA THR A 38 -17.97 7.26 1.90
C THR A 38 -17.96 8.63 2.61
N ILE A 39 -18.65 8.72 3.76
CA ILE A 39 -18.70 9.94 4.57
C ILE A 39 -17.62 9.82 5.64
N GLY A 40 -16.50 10.51 5.43
CA GLY A 40 -15.38 10.49 6.36
C GLY A 40 -14.34 9.40 6.06
N LEU A 41 -13.79 8.84 7.12
CA LEU A 41 -12.78 7.79 7.08
C LEU A 41 -13.29 6.57 7.80
N ASP A 42 -13.18 5.47 7.14
CA ASP A 42 -13.30 4.16 7.77
C ASP A 42 -11.95 3.43 7.70
N TYR A 43 -11.61 2.67 8.72
CA TYR A 43 -10.47 1.77 8.66
C TYR A 43 -10.87 0.40 9.20
N ARG A 44 -10.25 -0.62 8.64
CA ARG A 44 -10.44 -2.00 9.08
C ARG A 44 -9.11 -2.59 9.54
N LEU A 45 -9.19 -3.41 10.57
CA LEU A 45 -8.06 -4.21 11.03
C LEU A 45 -8.21 -5.63 10.50
N LYS A 46 -7.15 -6.14 9.87
CA LYS A 46 -7.12 -7.53 9.42
C LYS A 46 -5.76 -8.13 9.69
N SER A 47 -5.75 -9.30 10.34
CA SER A 47 -4.52 -10.07 10.51
C SER A 47 -4.30 -10.96 9.28
N MET A 48 -3.05 -11.09 8.89
CA MET A 48 -2.60 -12.02 7.85
C MET A 48 -1.27 -12.63 8.23
N THR A 49 -0.98 -13.80 7.70
CA THR A 49 0.30 -14.48 7.84
C THR A 49 1.05 -14.40 6.52
N LEU A 50 2.28 -13.93 6.54
CA LEU A 50 3.18 -13.91 5.38
C LEU A 50 3.75 -15.30 5.10
N GLN A 51 4.38 -15.47 3.92
CA GLN A 51 5.03 -16.70 3.51
C GLN A 51 6.17 -17.14 4.46
N ASN A 52 6.74 -16.22 5.21
CA ASN A 52 7.78 -16.45 6.21
C ASN A 52 7.23 -16.69 7.64
N ASP A 53 5.96 -17.07 7.76
CA ASP A 53 5.22 -17.32 9.01
C ASP A 53 5.13 -16.11 9.97
N LYS A 54 5.45 -14.90 9.51
CA LYS A 54 5.21 -13.68 10.29
C LYS A 54 3.72 -13.33 10.31
N ASN A 55 3.19 -13.07 11.50
CA ASN A 55 1.85 -12.53 11.67
C ASN A 55 1.91 -11.01 11.62
N ILE A 56 1.15 -10.44 10.70
CA ILE A 56 1.05 -9.00 10.45
C ILE A 56 -0.39 -8.56 10.71
N LYS A 57 -0.54 -7.40 11.32
CA LYS A 57 -1.83 -6.72 11.44
C LYS A 57 -1.89 -5.57 10.46
N LEU A 58 -2.81 -5.62 9.53
CA LEU A 58 -3.06 -4.55 8.58
C LEU A 58 -4.08 -3.58 9.14
N GLN A 59 -3.75 -2.29 9.08
CA GLN A 59 -4.67 -1.19 9.28
C GLN A 59 -4.98 -0.59 7.90
N ILE A 60 -6.13 -0.95 7.32
CA ILE A 60 -6.52 -0.55 5.97
C ILE A 60 -7.49 0.62 6.06
N TRP A 61 -7.10 1.73 5.45
CA TRP A 61 -7.85 2.99 5.49
C TRP A 61 -8.59 3.20 4.17
N ASP A 62 -9.92 3.27 4.24
CA ASP A 62 -10.77 3.68 3.12
C ASP A 62 -10.90 5.19 3.11
N THR A 63 -10.57 5.82 1.99
CA THR A 63 -10.61 7.26 1.85
C THR A 63 -11.77 7.69 0.94
N ALA A 64 -12.43 8.80 1.29
CA ALA A 64 -13.37 9.43 0.39
C ALA A 64 -12.64 9.97 -0.84
N GLY A 65 -13.06 9.56 -2.05
CA GLY A 65 -12.44 9.96 -3.32
C GLY A 65 -12.80 11.37 -3.80
N GLN A 66 -13.38 12.22 -2.95
CA GLN A 66 -13.80 13.56 -3.33
C GLN A 66 -12.70 14.60 -3.08
N ASP A 67 -12.44 15.46 -4.06
CA ASP A 67 -11.45 16.55 -3.99
C ASP A 67 -11.60 17.47 -2.77
N ARG A 68 -12.84 17.67 -2.30
CA ARG A 68 -13.12 18.48 -1.10
C ARG A 68 -12.49 17.94 0.19
N PHE A 69 -12.05 16.68 0.20
CA PHE A 69 -11.38 16.05 1.35
C PHE A 69 -9.86 15.97 1.21
N ARG A 70 -9.27 16.58 0.16
CA ARG A 70 -7.81 16.62 -0.04
C ARG A 70 -7.06 17.16 1.18
N ALA A 71 -7.59 18.18 1.85
CA ALA A 71 -6.96 18.73 3.05
C ALA A 71 -6.90 17.72 4.23
N ILE A 72 -7.91 16.84 4.30
CA ILE A 72 -7.95 15.79 5.31
C ILE A 72 -6.96 14.68 4.95
N THR A 73 -6.74 14.44 3.67
CA THR A 73 -5.91 13.35 3.14
C THR A 73 -4.42 13.48 3.53
N LYS A 74 -3.88 14.70 3.69
CA LYS A 74 -2.48 14.93 4.11
C LYS A 74 -2.08 14.17 5.38
N ASN A 75 -2.94 14.20 6.39
CA ASN A 75 -2.67 13.52 7.66
C ASN A 75 -2.70 11.98 7.54
N TYR A 76 -3.29 11.44 6.44
CA TYR A 76 -3.39 9.99 6.25
C TYR A 76 -2.16 9.39 5.62
N TYR A 77 -1.46 10.14 4.76
CA TYR A 77 -0.19 9.71 4.20
C TYR A 77 0.86 9.47 5.28
N LYS A 78 0.75 10.20 6.41
CA LYS A 78 1.69 10.05 7.52
C LYS A 78 1.64 8.64 8.10
N GLY A 79 2.79 7.99 8.08
CA GLY A 79 2.95 6.62 8.59
C GLY A 79 2.38 5.53 7.69
N ALA A 80 1.95 5.84 6.47
CA ALA A 80 1.55 4.82 5.50
C ALA A 80 2.77 4.00 5.06
N ASN A 81 2.65 2.68 5.13
CA ASN A 81 3.64 1.73 4.63
C ASN A 81 3.33 1.31 3.20
N GLY A 82 2.04 1.23 2.85
CA GLY A 82 1.57 0.87 1.53
C GLY A 82 0.39 1.70 1.06
N ILE A 83 0.22 1.78 -0.25
CA ILE A 83 -0.88 2.45 -0.93
C ILE A 83 -1.37 1.55 -2.06
N ILE A 84 -2.68 1.31 -2.14
CA ILE A 84 -3.32 0.76 -3.32
C ILE A 84 -4.02 1.91 -4.03
N LEU A 85 -3.50 2.29 -5.19
CA LEU A 85 -4.08 3.32 -6.04
C LEU A 85 -5.01 2.67 -7.05
N ILE A 86 -6.30 3.01 -6.97
CA ILE A 86 -7.37 2.33 -7.70
C ILE A 86 -7.97 3.28 -8.72
N TYR A 87 -8.10 2.83 -9.97
CA TYR A 87 -8.90 3.46 -11.00
C TYR A 87 -9.98 2.49 -11.50
N ASP A 88 -10.96 3.00 -12.23
CA ASP A 88 -12.07 2.24 -12.80
C ASP A 88 -11.85 2.07 -14.31
N VAL A 89 -11.80 0.82 -14.80
CA VAL A 89 -11.56 0.52 -16.23
C VAL A 89 -12.66 1.04 -17.14
N THR A 90 -13.82 1.42 -16.58
CA THR A 90 -14.95 2.02 -17.32
C THR A 90 -14.93 3.56 -17.31
N ASN A 91 -13.98 4.18 -16.60
CA ASN A 91 -13.94 5.62 -16.39
C ASN A 91 -12.57 6.21 -16.76
N LYS A 92 -12.52 6.80 -17.96
CA LYS A 92 -11.31 7.41 -18.51
C LYS A 92 -10.72 8.48 -17.59
N GLN A 93 -11.58 9.31 -16.96
CA GLN A 93 -11.10 10.38 -16.08
C GLN A 93 -10.38 9.83 -14.84
N SER A 94 -10.90 8.75 -14.26
CA SER A 94 -10.24 8.12 -13.09
C SER A 94 -8.86 7.55 -13.44
N TYR A 95 -8.68 7.06 -14.66
CA TYR A 95 -7.40 6.61 -15.19
C TYR A 95 -6.44 7.80 -15.43
N GLU A 96 -6.88 8.85 -16.10
CA GLU A 96 -6.10 10.07 -16.33
C GLU A 96 -5.66 10.72 -15.00
N ASN A 97 -6.49 10.65 -13.96
CA ASN A 97 -6.18 11.17 -12.64
C ASN A 97 -5.14 10.34 -11.85
N VAL A 98 -4.79 9.14 -12.30
CA VAL A 98 -3.71 8.32 -11.67
C VAL A 98 -2.42 9.13 -11.54
N GLN A 99 -2.04 9.90 -12.56
CA GLN A 99 -0.83 10.72 -12.54
C GLN A 99 -0.90 11.83 -11.46
N ASN A 100 -2.05 12.45 -11.29
CA ASN A 100 -2.27 13.45 -10.24
C ASN A 100 -2.15 12.82 -8.85
N TRP A 101 -2.73 11.62 -8.66
CA TRP A 101 -2.61 10.88 -7.41
C TRP A 101 -1.17 10.53 -7.10
N LEU A 102 -0.40 10.04 -8.09
CA LEU A 102 1.02 9.70 -7.93
C LEU A 102 1.86 10.92 -7.56
N THR A 103 1.56 12.09 -8.14
CA THR A 103 2.22 13.35 -7.77
C THR A 103 1.96 13.69 -6.30
N HIS A 104 0.71 13.64 -5.84
CA HIS A 104 0.36 13.89 -4.44
C HIS A 104 0.98 12.87 -3.48
N ILE A 105 1.00 11.59 -3.86
CA ILE A 105 1.65 10.57 -3.05
C ILE A 105 3.14 10.89 -2.87
N LYS A 106 3.82 11.30 -3.96
CA LYS A 106 5.24 11.64 -3.93
C LYS A 106 5.53 12.86 -3.04
N GLU A 107 4.61 13.81 -2.96
CA GLU A 107 4.75 15.03 -2.15
C GLU A 107 4.47 14.79 -0.66
N GLU A 108 3.52 13.91 -0.33
CA GLU A 108 2.95 13.82 1.01
C GLU A 108 3.29 12.51 1.76
N ALA A 109 3.62 11.44 1.04
CA ALA A 109 3.89 10.13 1.65
C ALA A 109 5.38 9.95 2.01
N ASN A 110 5.66 8.93 2.81
CA ASN A 110 7.03 8.50 3.07
C ASN A 110 7.71 8.08 1.76
N PRO A 111 8.98 8.49 1.51
CA PRO A 111 9.73 8.06 0.32
C PRO A 111 9.83 6.54 0.10
N ASN A 112 9.70 5.77 1.17
CA ASN A 112 9.74 4.30 1.13
C ASN A 112 8.36 3.64 1.05
N VAL A 113 7.27 4.42 0.86
CA VAL A 113 5.93 3.85 0.71
C VAL A 113 5.86 2.97 -0.53
N ILE A 114 5.26 1.79 -0.37
CA ILE A 114 5.06 0.88 -1.49
C ILE A 114 3.71 1.19 -2.14
N ILE A 115 3.72 1.45 -3.45
CA ILE A 115 2.51 1.76 -4.21
C ILE A 115 2.19 0.56 -5.11
N TYR A 116 0.91 0.16 -5.13
CA TYR A 116 0.35 -0.84 -6.04
C TYR A 116 -0.75 -0.19 -6.88
N LEU A 117 -0.71 -0.31 -8.19
CA LEU A 117 -1.75 0.18 -9.10
C LEU A 117 -2.79 -0.92 -9.36
N ALA A 118 -4.07 -0.57 -9.26
CA ALA A 118 -5.17 -1.50 -9.49
C ALA A 118 -6.19 -0.92 -10.49
N GLY A 119 -6.40 -1.60 -11.61
CA GLY A 119 -7.49 -1.32 -12.55
C GLY A 119 -8.73 -2.12 -12.13
N ASN A 120 -9.73 -1.47 -11.52
CA ASN A 120 -10.88 -2.15 -10.94
C ASN A 120 -12.09 -2.19 -11.89
N LYS A 121 -13.03 -3.08 -11.58
CA LYS A 121 -14.30 -3.32 -12.29
C LYS A 121 -14.16 -4.06 -13.62
N ILE A 122 -13.22 -5.00 -13.72
CA ILE A 122 -13.05 -5.83 -14.94
C ILE A 122 -14.18 -6.85 -15.15
N ASP A 123 -15.16 -6.87 -14.26
CA ASP A 123 -16.37 -7.71 -14.35
C ASP A 123 -17.46 -7.11 -15.24
N VAL A 124 -17.20 -5.93 -15.84
CA VAL A 124 -18.11 -5.30 -16.81
C VAL A 124 -18.04 -5.97 -18.17
N GLU A 125 -19.09 -5.78 -18.97
CA GLU A 125 -19.10 -6.19 -20.38
C GLU A 125 -18.03 -5.45 -21.19
N GLU A 126 -17.53 -6.07 -22.25
CA GLU A 126 -16.38 -5.57 -23.02
C GLU A 126 -16.66 -4.19 -23.65
N ASP A 127 -17.90 -3.91 -24.04
CA ASP A 127 -18.35 -2.63 -24.61
C ASP A 127 -18.40 -1.47 -23.58
N GLN A 128 -18.43 -1.79 -22.28
CA GLN A 128 -18.38 -0.81 -21.19
C GLN A 128 -16.96 -0.47 -20.78
N ARG A 129 -16.00 -1.29 -21.15
CA ARG A 129 -14.61 -1.09 -20.86
C ARG A 129 -13.99 -0.02 -21.75
N VAL A 130 -13.41 1.02 -21.19
CA VAL A 130 -12.78 2.14 -21.92
C VAL A 130 -11.26 2.18 -21.75
N ILE A 131 -10.72 1.52 -20.72
CA ILE A 131 -9.28 1.42 -20.46
C ILE A 131 -8.84 -0.01 -20.66
N THR A 132 -7.91 -0.23 -21.57
CA THR A 132 -7.37 -1.57 -21.87
C THR A 132 -6.37 -2.01 -20.80
N THR A 133 -6.05 -3.31 -20.78
CA THR A 133 -5.00 -3.84 -19.89
C THR A 133 -3.64 -3.23 -20.22
N GLU A 134 -3.38 -3.01 -21.53
CA GLU A 134 -2.15 -2.40 -22.04
C GLU A 134 -2.00 -0.95 -21.57
N ASP A 135 -3.10 -0.18 -21.51
CA ASP A 135 -3.08 1.19 -20.98
C ASP A 135 -2.69 1.17 -19.49
N GLY A 136 -3.29 0.29 -18.70
CA GLY A 136 -2.96 0.12 -17.29
C GLY A 136 -1.51 -0.29 -17.08
N GLN A 137 -1.02 -1.25 -17.86
CA GLN A 137 0.37 -1.71 -17.81
C GLN A 137 1.34 -0.59 -18.21
N LYS A 138 1.01 0.20 -19.22
CA LYS A 138 1.85 1.31 -19.69
C LYS A 138 2.11 2.34 -18.58
N ILE A 139 1.08 2.75 -17.84
CA ILE A 139 1.25 3.69 -16.72
C ILE A 139 2.04 3.03 -15.58
N ALA A 140 1.79 1.77 -15.30
CA ALA A 140 2.53 1.03 -14.29
C ALA A 140 4.01 0.93 -14.61
N ASP A 141 4.37 0.66 -15.86
CA ASP A 141 5.76 0.58 -16.33
C ASP A 141 6.46 1.95 -16.26
N GLU A 142 5.75 3.03 -16.67
CA GLU A 142 6.26 4.41 -16.60
C GLU A 142 6.69 4.79 -15.18
N TYR A 143 5.87 4.43 -14.19
CA TYR A 143 6.12 4.74 -12.78
C TYR A 143 6.79 3.59 -12.00
N LYS A 144 7.11 2.47 -12.67
CA LYS A 144 7.72 1.26 -12.09
C LYS A 144 6.90 0.69 -10.94
N LEU A 145 5.59 0.66 -11.11
CA LEU A 145 4.64 0.15 -10.12
C LEU A 145 4.25 -1.30 -10.45
N PRO A 146 4.02 -2.14 -9.45
CA PRO A 146 3.27 -3.37 -9.64
C PRO A 146 1.83 -3.04 -10.03
N PHE A 147 1.27 -3.84 -10.93
CA PHE A 147 -0.07 -3.62 -11.49
C PHE A 147 -0.85 -4.92 -11.57
N LYS A 148 -2.13 -4.85 -11.25
CA LYS A 148 -3.12 -5.89 -11.56
C LYS A 148 -4.46 -5.26 -11.87
N GLU A 149 -5.17 -5.94 -12.75
CA GLU A 149 -6.59 -5.70 -12.93
C GLU A 149 -7.40 -6.50 -11.93
N THR A 150 -8.50 -5.90 -11.45
CA THR A 150 -9.26 -6.43 -10.33
C THR A 150 -10.77 -6.33 -10.55
N SER A 151 -11.50 -7.22 -9.87
CA SER A 151 -12.93 -7.05 -9.65
C SER A 151 -13.23 -7.19 -8.16
N ALA A 152 -13.60 -6.09 -7.52
CA ALA A 152 -14.12 -6.13 -6.15
C ALA A 152 -15.45 -6.90 -6.08
N LYS A 153 -16.25 -6.90 -7.16
CA LYS A 153 -17.51 -7.63 -7.26
C LYS A 153 -17.28 -9.14 -7.24
N ASN A 154 -16.38 -9.64 -8.08
CA ASN A 154 -16.11 -11.06 -8.22
C ASN A 154 -14.96 -11.55 -7.33
N GLY A 155 -14.23 -10.65 -6.67
CA GLY A 155 -13.08 -10.97 -5.82
C GLY A 155 -11.79 -11.29 -6.60
N ILE A 156 -11.74 -10.95 -7.90
CA ILE A 156 -10.57 -11.25 -8.74
C ILE A 156 -9.41 -10.35 -8.32
N ASN A 157 -8.26 -10.96 -8.06
CA ASN A 157 -6.97 -10.33 -7.72
C ASN A 157 -6.98 -9.41 -6.47
N VAL A 158 -8.07 -9.36 -5.69
CA VAL A 158 -8.15 -8.49 -4.51
C VAL A 158 -7.23 -8.99 -3.40
N ASN A 159 -7.27 -10.29 -3.09
CA ASN A 159 -6.40 -10.87 -2.06
C ASN A 159 -4.93 -10.86 -2.50
N GLU A 160 -4.68 -11.12 -3.76
CA GLU A 160 -3.34 -11.17 -4.36
C GLU A 160 -2.63 -9.83 -4.23
N ILE A 161 -3.33 -8.71 -4.52
CA ILE A 161 -2.75 -7.37 -4.35
C ILE A 161 -2.34 -7.11 -2.91
N PHE A 162 -3.20 -7.42 -1.94
CA PHE A 162 -2.84 -7.22 -0.53
C PHE A 162 -1.66 -8.09 -0.12
N GLN A 163 -1.64 -9.37 -0.54
CA GLN A 163 -0.55 -10.29 -0.24
C GLN A 163 0.79 -9.75 -0.78
N GLU A 164 0.85 -9.44 -2.07
CA GLU A 164 2.07 -8.96 -2.73
C GLU A 164 2.52 -7.60 -2.19
N LEU A 165 1.56 -6.70 -1.90
CA LEU A 165 1.86 -5.40 -1.31
C LEU A 165 2.53 -5.56 0.05
N VAL A 166 1.95 -6.40 0.92
CA VAL A 166 2.45 -6.56 2.30
C VAL A 166 3.79 -7.28 2.33
N GLU A 167 4.01 -8.25 1.46
CA GLU A 167 5.31 -8.90 1.29
C GLU A 167 6.40 -7.87 0.91
N LYS A 168 6.11 -6.98 -0.05
CA LYS A 168 7.04 -5.89 -0.42
C LYS A 168 7.26 -4.88 0.70
N ILE A 169 6.22 -4.57 1.48
CA ILE A 169 6.35 -3.72 2.67
C ILE A 169 7.29 -4.38 3.67
N ASP A 170 7.05 -5.65 4.02
CA ASP A 170 7.89 -6.38 5.00
C ASP A 170 9.35 -6.44 4.53
N GLU A 171 9.59 -6.76 3.27
CA GLU A 171 10.94 -6.76 2.71
C GLU A 171 11.64 -5.40 2.81
N THR A 172 10.92 -4.32 2.56
CA THR A 172 11.48 -2.97 2.55
C THR A 172 11.74 -2.47 3.97
N PHE A 173 10.76 -2.57 4.85
CA PHE A 173 10.85 -2.03 6.20
C PHE A 173 11.71 -2.90 7.12
N SER A 174 11.73 -4.23 6.96
CA SER A 174 12.66 -5.10 7.70
C SER A 174 14.13 -4.78 7.41
N LYS A 175 14.46 -4.33 6.19
CA LYS A 175 15.81 -3.89 5.83
C LYS A 175 16.20 -2.55 6.46
N LEU A 176 15.21 -1.68 6.74
CA LEU A 176 15.42 -0.37 7.35
C LEU A 176 15.60 -0.47 8.88
N GLU A 177 15.03 -1.49 9.50
CA GLU A 177 15.11 -1.73 10.96
C GLU A 177 16.40 -2.42 11.42
N VAL A 178 17.26 -2.90 10.50
CA VAL A 178 18.56 -3.46 10.88
C VAL A 178 19.45 -2.33 11.41
N PRO A 179 19.78 -2.31 12.72
CA PRO A 179 20.61 -1.24 13.29
C PRO A 179 22.00 -1.31 12.63
N LYS A 180 22.47 -0.18 12.10
CA LYS A 180 23.88 0.05 11.81
C LYS A 180 24.62 0.13 13.16
N GLY A 181 25.02 -1.02 13.72
CA GLY A 181 25.68 -1.01 15.02
C GLY A 181 26.14 -2.35 15.49
N GLU A 182 27.24 -2.86 14.91
CA GLU A 182 28.29 -3.52 15.66
C GLU A 182 29.60 -3.44 14.87
N GLN A 183 30.17 -2.23 14.79
CA GLN A 183 31.63 -2.15 14.68
C GLN A 183 32.20 -2.58 16.01
N LYS A 184 32.59 -3.86 16.12
CA LYS A 184 33.40 -4.35 17.20
C LYS A 184 34.72 -3.58 17.18
N ASN A 185 34.86 -2.56 18.04
CA ASN A 185 36.13 -1.98 18.39
C ASN A 185 36.96 -3.10 19.05
N LYS A 186 37.85 -3.70 18.28
CA LYS A 186 38.96 -4.48 18.84
C LYS A 186 39.84 -3.48 19.57
N LEU A 187 39.63 -3.32 20.87
CA LEU A 187 40.60 -2.72 21.75
C LEU A 187 41.83 -3.67 21.79
N SER A 188 42.88 -3.26 21.12
CA SER A 188 44.21 -3.86 21.25
C SER A 188 44.74 -3.52 22.65
N THR A 189 44.68 -4.48 23.56
CA THR A 189 45.39 -4.42 24.85
C THR A 189 46.88 -4.62 24.59
N GLY A 190 47.55 -3.54 24.27
CA GLY A 190 49.01 -3.47 24.28
C GLY A 190 49.54 -3.29 25.70
N GLY A 191 49.74 -4.38 26.41
CA GLY A 191 50.40 -4.39 27.71
C GLY A 191 51.90 -4.08 27.61
N LYS A 192 52.31 -2.84 27.94
CA LYS A 192 53.70 -2.53 28.22
C LYS A 192 53.98 -2.83 29.67
N ARG A 193 54.69 -3.96 29.92
CA ARG A 193 55.38 -4.24 31.19
C ARG A 193 56.45 -3.17 31.41
N ARG A 194 56.27 -2.32 32.41
CA ARG A 194 57.40 -1.54 32.96
C ARG A 194 58.06 -2.37 34.03
N LYS A 195 59.37 -2.75 33.79
CA LYS A 195 60.31 -3.22 34.79
C LYS A 195 60.62 -2.03 35.67
N GLY A 196 60.35 -2.14 36.96
CA GLY A 196 60.95 -1.29 37.99
C GLY A 196 62.30 -1.84 38.42
N CYS A 197 63.25 -0.95 38.51
CA CYS A 197 64.53 -1.18 39.19
C CYS A 197 64.56 -0.33 40.44
N CYS A 198 65.12 -0.94 41.48
CA CYS A 198 65.56 -0.44 42.82
C CYS A 198 64.44 -0.13 43.79
#